data_c689ba43d6ef6621461acc118781ca40
#
_entry.id   c689ba43d6ef6621461acc118781ca40
#
_cell.length_a   1.000
_cell.length_b   1.000
_cell.length_c   1.000
_cell.angle_alpha   90.00
_cell.angle_beta   90.00
_cell.angle_gamma   90.00
#
_symmetry.space_group_name_H-M   'P 1'
#
loop_
_entity.id
_entity.type
_entity.pdbx_description
1 polymer ?
#
loop_
_entity_poly.entity_id
_entity_poly.type
_entity_poly.pdbx_seq_one_letter_code
_entity_poly.pdbx_strand_id
1 'polypeptide(L)'
;MSQVTVKGGPVSIGGSFPNTGETAKDFNLANAKREDVNLSSFGDKRKILNIFPSIDTPTCALSVKRFNDEVANLENTIVLCISADLPFAQKRFCGAEGADNVQTLSAFRNIENFATDYGVAILDSSLQGLTTRAVIVLDESNIVIHSELVAEITEEPNYNEALKVLK
;
A
#
# COMPACT_ATOMS: atom_id res chain seq x y z
N MET A 1 -18.10 -5.03 1.27
CA MET A 1 -17.57 -4.65 2.59
C MET A 1 -16.87 -5.85 3.21
N SER A 2 -15.69 -5.63 3.78
CA SER A 2 -14.90 -6.67 4.43
C SER A 2 -14.70 -6.35 5.92
N GLN A 3 -14.11 -7.28 6.66
CA GLN A 3 -13.81 -7.09 8.07
C GLN A 3 -12.41 -7.59 8.36
N VAL A 4 -11.68 -6.82 9.15
CA VAL A 4 -10.37 -7.21 9.69
C VAL A 4 -10.39 -7.02 11.20
N THR A 5 -9.28 -7.27 11.88
CA THR A 5 -9.19 -7.03 13.33
C THR A 5 -8.03 -6.10 13.66
N VAL A 6 -8.16 -5.39 14.79
CA VAL A 6 -7.09 -4.64 15.43
C VAL A 6 -6.99 -5.15 16.87
N LYS A 7 -5.91 -5.84 17.21
CA LYS A 7 -5.73 -6.49 18.51
C LYS A 7 -6.92 -7.38 18.88
N GLY A 8 -7.42 -8.11 17.87
CA GLY A 8 -8.57 -9.02 18.03
C GLY A 8 -9.94 -8.37 17.95
N GLY A 9 -10.03 -7.03 17.98
CA GLY A 9 -11.30 -6.32 17.88
C GLY A 9 -11.72 -6.12 16.42
N PRO A 10 -13.01 -6.34 16.07
CA PRO A 10 -13.46 -6.24 14.69
C PRO A 10 -13.46 -4.81 14.16
N VAL A 11 -13.05 -4.65 12.89
CA VAL A 11 -13.00 -3.37 12.19
C VAL A 11 -13.61 -3.56 10.81
N SER A 12 -14.57 -2.71 10.45
CA SER A 12 -15.24 -2.77 9.14
C SER A 12 -14.43 -2.05 8.08
N ILE A 13 -14.28 -2.71 6.93
CA ILE A 13 -13.54 -2.18 5.78
C ILE A 13 -14.52 -1.95 4.63
N GLY A 14 -14.50 -0.75 4.06
CA GLY A 14 -15.36 -0.39 2.94
C GLY A 14 -14.67 -0.49 1.59
N GLY A 15 -15.49 -0.46 0.54
CA GLY A 15 -15.03 -0.53 -0.84
C GLY A 15 -14.91 -1.95 -1.35
N SER A 16 -14.25 -2.09 -2.52
CA SER A 16 -14.08 -3.37 -3.21
C SER A 16 -12.60 -3.70 -3.33
N PHE A 17 -12.14 -4.67 -2.54
CA PHE A 17 -10.74 -5.09 -2.57
C PHE A 17 -10.45 -5.85 -3.88
N PRO A 18 -9.37 -5.52 -4.61
CA PRO A 18 -9.08 -6.14 -5.89
C PRO A 18 -8.75 -7.63 -5.78
N ASN A 19 -9.21 -8.40 -6.75
CA ASN A 19 -8.93 -9.83 -6.85
C ASN A 19 -7.90 -10.09 -7.95
N THR A 20 -7.15 -11.18 -7.81
CA THR A 20 -6.21 -11.64 -8.83
C THR A 20 -6.93 -11.81 -10.19
N GLY A 21 -6.34 -11.29 -11.24
CA GLY A 21 -6.89 -11.31 -12.59
C GLY A 21 -7.66 -10.05 -13.00
N GLU A 22 -8.02 -9.21 -12.05
CA GLU A 22 -8.68 -7.94 -12.35
C GLU A 22 -7.67 -6.90 -12.80
N THR A 23 -8.11 -5.96 -13.63
CA THR A 23 -7.33 -4.76 -13.93
C THR A 23 -7.47 -3.80 -12.75
N ALA A 24 -6.33 -3.33 -12.22
CA ALA A 24 -6.34 -2.38 -11.12
C ALA A 24 -7.01 -1.06 -11.55
N LYS A 25 -7.79 -0.49 -10.64
CA LYS A 25 -8.34 0.85 -10.86
C LYS A 25 -7.21 1.86 -10.79
N ASP A 26 -7.31 2.89 -11.63
CA ASP A 26 -6.35 3.98 -11.56
C ASP A 26 -6.52 4.76 -10.26
N PHE A 27 -5.47 5.46 -9.88
CA PHE A 27 -5.50 6.31 -8.69
C PHE A 27 -4.91 7.68 -8.99
N ASN A 28 -5.15 8.61 -8.08
CA ASN A 28 -4.52 9.93 -8.11
C ASN A 28 -3.98 10.17 -6.70
N LEU A 29 -2.67 10.02 -6.54
CA LEU A 29 -1.98 10.12 -5.25
C LEU A 29 -0.87 11.17 -5.35
N ALA A 30 -0.43 11.69 -4.21
CA ALA A 30 0.63 12.68 -4.15
C ALA A 30 1.98 12.01 -3.86
N ASN A 31 2.99 12.30 -4.67
CA ASN A 31 4.34 11.80 -4.45
C ASN A 31 5.10 12.64 -3.39
N ALA A 32 6.37 12.32 -3.16
CA ALA A 32 7.19 13.00 -2.17
C ALA A 32 7.38 14.50 -2.45
N LYS A 33 7.21 14.91 -3.70
CA LYS A 33 7.26 16.32 -4.11
C LYS A 33 5.89 16.98 -4.14
N ARG A 34 4.84 16.26 -3.71
CA ARG A 34 3.44 16.70 -3.69
C ARG A 34 2.85 16.90 -5.09
N GLU A 35 3.43 16.21 -6.07
CA GLU A 35 2.88 16.16 -7.43
C GLU A 35 1.89 15.00 -7.54
N ASP A 36 0.83 15.19 -8.30
CA ASP A 36 -0.17 14.13 -8.54
C ASP A 36 0.38 13.10 -9.51
N VAL A 37 0.28 11.83 -9.13
CA VAL A 37 0.71 10.69 -9.95
C VAL A 37 -0.40 9.64 -10.02
N ASN A 38 -0.38 8.86 -11.09
CA ASN A 38 -1.31 7.75 -11.32
C ASN A 38 -0.53 6.51 -11.78
N LEU A 39 -1.23 5.43 -12.12
CA LEU A 39 -0.56 4.18 -12.52
C LEU A 39 0.33 4.39 -13.75
N SER A 40 -0.10 5.19 -14.72
CA SER A 40 0.69 5.43 -15.93
C SER A 40 1.96 6.23 -15.67
N SER A 41 2.05 6.94 -14.55
CA SER A 41 3.25 7.69 -14.16
C SER A 41 4.47 6.79 -13.98
N PHE A 42 4.26 5.49 -13.75
CA PHE A 42 5.32 4.52 -13.47
C PHE A 42 5.63 3.61 -14.67
N GLY A 43 4.99 3.84 -15.82
CA GLY A 43 5.24 3.10 -17.06
C GLY A 43 4.90 1.62 -16.95
N ASP A 44 5.65 0.79 -17.67
CA ASP A 44 5.40 -0.66 -17.78
C ASP A 44 6.12 -1.47 -16.69
N LYS A 45 6.33 -0.89 -15.53
CA LYS A 45 6.93 -1.59 -14.40
C LYS A 45 5.89 -2.39 -13.63
N ARG A 46 6.33 -3.54 -13.10
CA ARG A 46 5.54 -4.27 -12.10
C ARG A 46 5.55 -3.46 -10.81
N LYS A 47 4.46 -3.52 -10.06
CA LYS A 47 4.27 -2.66 -8.89
C LYS A 47 3.87 -3.49 -7.68
N ILE A 48 4.53 -3.24 -6.55
CA ILE A 48 4.06 -3.70 -5.25
C ILE A 48 3.40 -2.49 -4.58
N LEU A 49 2.11 -2.57 -4.35
CA LEU A 49 1.37 -1.55 -3.58
C LEU A 49 1.34 -2.01 -2.13
N ASN A 50 2.14 -1.37 -1.29
CA ASN A 50 2.19 -1.63 0.14
C ASN A 50 1.36 -0.56 0.85
N ILE A 51 0.14 -0.93 1.23
CA ILE A 51 -0.86 -0.01 1.80
C ILE A 51 -0.94 -0.26 3.30
N PHE A 52 -0.96 0.81 4.10
CA PHE A 52 -0.95 0.69 5.56
C PHE A 52 -1.54 1.93 6.24
N PRO A 53 -1.92 1.83 7.54
CA PRO A 53 -2.53 2.97 8.25
C PRO A 53 -1.61 4.18 8.40
N SER A 54 -0.38 4.00 8.85
CA SER A 54 0.55 5.13 9.04
C SER A 54 2.00 4.68 9.11
N ILE A 55 2.88 5.43 8.46
CA ILE A 55 4.33 5.23 8.49
C ILE A 55 4.89 5.32 9.92
N ASP A 56 4.19 6.00 10.82
CA ASP A 56 4.62 6.21 12.20
C ASP A 56 4.21 5.07 13.14
N THR A 57 3.66 3.96 12.63
CA THR A 57 3.39 2.77 13.44
C THR A 57 4.47 1.71 13.22
N PRO A 58 4.83 0.89 14.25
CA PRO A 58 5.95 -0.04 14.15
C PRO A 58 5.82 -1.07 13.03
N THR A 59 4.66 -1.68 12.86
CA THR A 59 4.44 -2.70 11.83
C THR A 59 4.52 -2.11 10.43
N CYS A 60 3.98 -0.91 10.23
CA CYS A 60 4.06 -0.21 8.95
C CYS A 60 5.51 0.11 8.59
N ALA A 61 6.28 0.60 9.56
CA ALA A 61 7.70 0.88 9.38
C ALA A 61 8.48 -0.38 8.98
N LEU A 62 8.19 -1.52 9.62
CA LEU A 62 8.82 -2.80 9.29
C LEU A 62 8.50 -3.22 7.85
N SER A 63 7.26 -3.07 7.41
CA SER A 63 6.86 -3.45 6.05
C SER A 63 7.56 -2.61 4.99
N VAL A 64 7.71 -1.32 5.22
CA VAL A 64 8.45 -0.44 4.29
C VAL A 64 9.90 -0.88 4.19
N LYS A 65 10.56 -1.14 5.31
CA LYS A 65 11.96 -1.59 5.33
C LYS A 65 12.13 -2.93 4.63
N ARG A 66 11.22 -3.88 4.88
CA ARG A 66 11.30 -5.22 4.28
C ARG A 66 11.18 -5.14 2.76
N PHE A 67 10.21 -4.40 2.24
CA PHE A 67 10.07 -4.24 0.79
C PHE A 67 11.22 -3.44 0.17
N ASN A 68 11.75 -2.45 0.90
CA ASN A 68 12.92 -1.71 0.46
C ASN A 68 14.12 -2.62 0.21
N ASP A 69 14.34 -3.57 1.11
CA ASP A 69 15.45 -4.51 0.99
C ASP A 69 15.21 -5.54 -0.12
N GLU A 70 13.99 -6.02 -0.25
CA GLU A 70 13.66 -7.08 -1.22
C GLU A 70 13.62 -6.59 -2.66
N VAL A 71 13.18 -5.34 -2.90
CA VAL A 71 13.02 -4.83 -4.27
C VAL A 71 14.34 -4.73 -5.02
N ALA A 72 15.44 -4.57 -4.32
CA ALA A 72 16.77 -4.52 -4.92
C ALA A 72 17.11 -5.80 -5.71
N ASN A 73 16.48 -6.92 -5.37
CA ASN A 73 16.67 -8.22 -6.00
C ASN A 73 15.61 -8.58 -7.04
N LEU A 74 14.72 -7.64 -7.37
CA LEU A 74 13.62 -7.86 -8.31
C LEU A 74 13.84 -7.06 -9.58
N GLU A 75 13.57 -7.69 -10.73
CA GLU A 75 13.67 -7.04 -12.03
C GLU A 75 12.39 -6.27 -12.36
N ASN A 76 12.55 -5.12 -12.97
CA ASN A 76 11.44 -4.29 -13.50
C ASN A 76 10.30 -4.10 -12.49
N THR A 77 10.65 -3.90 -11.23
CA THR A 77 9.66 -3.81 -10.14
C THR A 77 9.91 -2.57 -9.29
N ILE A 78 8.84 -1.87 -8.95
CA ILE A 78 8.88 -0.74 -8.01
C ILE A 78 7.96 -1.03 -6.83
N VAL A 79 8.29 -0.44 -5.69
CA VAL A 79 7.43 -0.52 -4.49
C VAL A 79 6.85 0.86 -4.25
N LEU A 80 5.53 0.91 -4.14
CA LEU A 80 4.78 2.12 -3.81
C LEU A 80 4.18 1.93 -2.42
N CYS A 81 4.69 2.69 -1.44
CA CYS A 81 4.20 2.65 -0.06
C CYS A 81 3.14 3.74 0.09
N ILE A 82 1.90 3.34 0.37
CA ILE A 82 0.73 4.21 0.29
C ILE A 82 0.04 4.30 1.64
N SER A 83 -0.20 5.52 2.10
CA SER A 83 -0.93 5.78 3.34
C SER A 83 -1.57 7.17 3.30
N ALA A 84 -2.36 7.48 4.34
CA ALA A 84 -2.93 8.81 4.53
C ALA A 84 -1.94 9.82 5.11
N ASP A 85 -0.72 9.39 5.46
CA ASP A 85 0.30 10.30 5.98
C ASP A 85 0.60 11.40 4.96
N LEU A 86 0.97 12.58 5.44
CA LEU A 86 1.39 13.66 4.57
C LEU A 86 2.72 13.31 3.88
N PRO A 87 2.95 13.79 2.66
CA PRO A 87 4.22 13.55 1.96
C PRO A 87 5.46 13.96 2.76
N PHE A 88 5.33 14.99 3.58
CA PHE A 88 6.42 15.44 4.45
C PHE A 88 6.84 14.38 5.46
N ALA A 89 5.86 13.74 6.11
CA ALA A 89 6.11 12.69 7.09
C ALA A 89 6.70 11.45 6.43
N GLN A 90 6.19 11.07 5.28
CA GLN A 90 6.70 9.94 4.51
C GLN A 90 8.15 10.16 4.09
N LYS A 91 8.47 11.36 3.61
CA LYS A 91 9.83 11.73 3.20
C LYS A 91 10.80 11.70 4.38
N ARG A 92 10.37 12.25 5.52
CA ARG A 92 11.18 12.24 6.75
C ARG A 92 11.52 10.81 7.18
N PHE A 93 10.52 9.91 7.15
CA PHE A 93 10.74 8.50 7.52
C PHE A 93 11.75 7.83 6.59
N CYS A 94 11.56 7.94 5.27
CA CYS A 94 12.45 7.29 4.31
C CYS A 94 13.88 7.82 4.44
N GLY A 95 14.05 9.11 4.67
CA GLY A 95 15.37 9.72 4.89
C GLY A 95 16.04 9.22 6.16
N ALA A 96 15.28 9.15 7.27
CA ALA A 96 15.81 8.70 8.56
C ALA A 96 16.16 7.21 8.56
N GLU A 97 15.40 6.38 7.84
CA GLU A 97 15.56 4.92 7.84
C GLU A 97 16.36 4.39 6.65
N GLY A 98 16.83 5.25 5.77
CA GLY A 98 17.58 4.83 4.60
C GLY A 98 16.77 4.01 3.59
N ALA A 99 15.46 4.25 3.52
CA ALA A 99 14.57 3.52 2.63
C ALA A 99 14.54 4.19 1.25
N ASP A 100 15.61 4.03 0.48
CA ASP A 100 15.83 4.73 -0.80
C ASP A 100 15.29 3.96 -2.01
N ASN A 101 14.93 2.67 -1.84
CA ASN A 101 14.50 1.80 -2.93
C ASN A 101 12.97 1.74 -3.07
N VAL A 102 12.23 2.45 -2.23
CA VAL A 102 10.77 2.53 -2.31
C VAL A 102 10.36 3.96 -2.63
N GLN A 103 9.16 4.10 -3.21
CA GLN A 103 8.53 5.40 -3.38
C GLN A 103 7.34 5.49 -2.45
N THR A 104 7.16 6.63 -1.81
CA THR A 104 6.01 6.88 -0.95
C THR A 104 4.97 7.70 -1.71
N LEU A 105 3.72 7.31 -1.58
CA LEU A 105 2.58 8.03 -2.14
C LEU A 105 1.58 8.32 -1.04
N SER A 106 1.10 9.55 -1.00
CA SER A 106 0.13 9.98 0.00
C SER A 106 -1.27 10.07 -0.60
N ALA A 107 -2.22 9.48 0.09
CA ALA A 107 -3.63 9.52 -0.30
C ALA A 107 -4.38 10.70 0.33
N PHE A 108 -3.70 11.64 0.99
CA PHE A 108 -4.36 12.66 1.81
C PHE A 108 -5.36 13.53 1.03
N ARG A 109 -5.10 13.80 -0.27
CA ARG A 109 -5.99 14.63 -1.09
C ARG A 109 -7.27 13.91 -1.52
N ASN A 110 -7.16 12.59 -1.80
CA ASN A 110 -8.24 11.78 -2.36
C ASN A 110 -8.47 10.51 -1.54
N ILE A 111 -8.35 10.60 -0.22
CA ILE A 111 -8.38 9.41 0.65
C ILE A 111 -9.66 8.59 0.48
N GLU A 112 -10.81 9.24 0.39
CA GLU A 112 -12.09 8.53 0.26
C GLU A 112 -12.17 7.76 -1.07
N ASN A 113 -11.78 8.39 -2.16
CA ASN A 113 -11.81 7.76 -3.48
C ASN A 113 -10.82 6.59 -3.55
N PHE A 114 -9.58 6.80 -3.14
CA PHE A 114 -8.56 5.76 -3.17
C PHE A 114 -8.95 4.58 -2.29
N ALA A 115 -9.34 4.86 -1.04
CA ALA A 115 -9.65 3.81 -0.08
C ALA A 115 -10.88 2.98 -0.51
N THR A 116 -11.88 3.62 -1.11
CA THR A 116 -13.07 2.93 -1.63
C THR A 116 -12.74 2.11 -2.87
N ASP A 117 -12.01 2.69 -3.82
CA ASP A 117 -11.65 2.03 -5.07
C ASP A 117 -10.79 0.79 -4.83
N TYR A 118 -9.94 0.82 -3.82
CA TYR A 118 -9.05 -0.29 -3.48
C TYR A 118 -9.55 -1.16 -2.34
N GLY A 119 -10.74 -0.86 -1.79
CA GLY A 119 -11.34 -1.70 -0.74
C GLY A 119 -10.54 -1.73 0.55
N VAL A 120 -9.92 -0.61 0.93
CA VAL A 120 -9.05 -0.51 2.11
C VAL A 120 -9.50 0.57 3.09
N ALA A 121 -10.72 1.08 2.95
CA ALA A 121 -11.24 2.14 3.81
C ALA A 121 -11.61 1.61 5.20
N ILE A 122 -10.98 2.12 6.25
CA ILE A 122 -11.36 1.81 7.63
C ILE A 122 -12.58 2.67 7.97
N LEU A 123 -13.72 2.02 8.21
CA LEU A 123 -15.01 2.69 8.40
C LEU A 123 -15.35 3.00 9.85
N ASP A 124 -14.70 2.33 10.79
CA ASP A 124 -14.97 2.47 12.22
C ASP A 124 -13.69 2.27 13.03
N SER A 125 -13.78 2.22 14.35
CA SER A 125 -12.68 2.14 15.29
C SER A 125 -11.92 3.46 15.43
N SER A 126 -10.89 3.46 16.26
CA SER A 126 -10.00 4.63 16.43
C SER A 126 -9.16 4.91 15.18
N LEU A 127 -9.13 3.99 14.22
CA LEU A 127 -8.39 4.15 12.97
C LEU A 127 -9.28 4.63 11.81
N GLN A 128 -10.53 4.97 12.07
CA GLN A 128 -11.45 5.45 11.05
C GLN A 128 -10.83 6.58 10.22
N GLY A 129 -10.98 6.48 8.90
CA GLY A 129 -10.43 7.47 7.97
C GLY A 129 -9.04 7.12 7.44
N LEU A 130 -8.38 6.12 8.02
CA LEU A 130 -7.10 5.62 7.52
C LEU A 130 -7.33 4.45 6.55
N THR A 131 -6.25 4.01 5.92
CA THR A 131 -6.26 2.81 5.08
C THR A 131 -5.81 1.60 5.89
N THR A 132 -6.45 0.45 5.67
CA THR A 132 -6.06 -0.79 6.34
C THR A 132 -4.78 -1.37 5.71
N ARG A 133 -4.23 -2.42 6.32
CA ARG A 133 -3.02 -3.05 5.81
C ARG A 133 -3.34 -4.01 4.68
N ALA A 134 -2.74 -3.78 3.53
CA ALA A 134 -2.92 -4.61 2.35
C ALA A 134 -1.69 -4.58 1.46
N VAL A 135 -1.48 -5.66 0.71
CA VAL A 135 -0.44 -5.74 -0.32
C VAL A 135 -1.09 -6.18 -1.63
N ILE A 136 -0.86 -5.42 -2.68
CA ILE A 136 -1.37 -5.72 -4.02
C ILE A 136 -0.19 -5.67 -4.98
N VAL A 137 -0.03 -6.72 -5.78
CA VAL A 137 1.04 -6.78 -6.78
C VAL A 137 0.42 -6.71 -8.17
N LEU A 138 0.93 -5.80 -9.00
CA LEU A 138 0.48 -5.59 -10.37
C LEU A 138 1.57 -5.98 -11.35
N ASP A 139 1.18 -6.60 -12.46
CA ASP A 139 2.10 -6.87 -13.57
C ASP A 139 2.33 -5.60 -14.41
N GLU A 140 3.05 -5.75 -15.52
CA GLU A 140 3.41 -4.64 -16.42
C GLU A 140 2.17 -3.97 -17.06
N SER A 141 1.05 -4.68 -17.15
CA SER A 141 -0.21 -4.17 -17.67
C SER A 141 -1.20 -3.74 -16.58
N ASN A 142 -0.73 -3.63 -15.34
CA ASN A 142 -1.54 -3.30 -14.16
C ASN A 142 -2.66 -4.30 -13.87
N ILE A 143 -2.44 -5.56 -14.24
CA ILE A 143 -3.32 -6.67 -13.83
C ILE A 143 -2.86 -7.14 -12.45
N VAL A 144 -3.81 -7.39 -11.57
CA VAL A 144 -3.54 -7.88 -10.21
C VAL A 144 -3.06 -9.34 -10.29
N ILE A 145 -1.83 -9.60 -9.84
CA ILE A 145 -1.25 -10.94 -9.80
C ILE A 145 -1.10 -11.48 -8.38
N HIS A 146 -1.32 -10.64 -7.38
CA HIS A 146 -1.39 -11.02 -5.97
C HIS A 146 -2.15 -9.95 -5.21
N SER A 147 -3.00 -10.34 -4.27
CA SER A 147 -3.65 -9.39 -3.35
C SER A 147 -3.85 -10.05 -1.99
N GLU A 148 -3.51 -9.30 -0.94
CA GLU A 148 -3.72 -9.72 0.44
C GLU A 148 -4.31 -8.55 1.24
N LEU A 149 -5.52 -8.75 1.79
CA LEU A 149 -6.07 -7.89 2.83
C LEU A 149 -5.68 -8.53 4.16
N VAL A 150 -4.76 -7.92 4.90
CA VAL A 150 -4.21 -8.52 6.12
C VAL A 150 -5.29 -8.60 7.19
N ALA A 151 -5.53 -9.81 7.72
CA ALA A 151 -6.65 -10.07 8.62
C ALA A 151 -6.53 -9.35 9.95
N GLU A 152 -5.31 -9.19 10.47
CA GLU A 152 -5.03 -8.46 11.73
C GLU A 152 -4.10 -7.30 11.41
N ILE A 153 -4.58 -6.05 11.55
CA ILE A 153 -3.85 -4.85 11.13
C ILE A 153 -2.48 -4.73 11.83
N THR A 154 -2.35 -5.23 13.05
CA THR A 154 -1.08 -5.17 13.80
C THR A 154 -0.04 -6.18 13.35
N GLU A 155 -0.40 -7.13 12.47
CA GLU A 155 0.52 -8.12 11.93
C GLU A 155 1.08 -7.69 10.58
N GLU A 156 2.28 -8.20 10.26
CA GLU A 156 2.91 -7.97 8.96
C GLU A 156 2.20 -8.75 7.86
N PRO A 157 2.27 -8.27 6.60
CA PRO A 157 1.74 -9.02 5.47
C PRO A 157 2.59 -10.26 5.18
N ASN A 158 2.08 -11.16 4.34
CA ASN A 158 2.83 -12.32 3.88
C ASN A 158 3.76 -11.93 2.74
N TYR A 159 4.98 -11.52 3.06
CA TYR A 159 5.96 -11.07 2.09
C TYR A 159 6.30 -12.15 1.07
N ASN A 160 6.44 -13.40 1.51
CA ASN A 160 6.83 -14.51 0.64
C ASN A 160 5.80 -14.74 -0.48
N GLU A 161 4.52 -14.69 -0.17
CA GLU A 161 3.48 -14.85 -1.17
C GLU A 161 3.45 -13.68 -2.16
N ALA A 162 3.66 -12.45 -1.69
CA ALA A 162 3.74 -11.28 -2.56
C ALA A 162 4.96 -11.35 -3.50
N LEU A 163 6.11 -11.73 -2.98
CA LEU A 163 7.36 -11.78 -3.74
C LEU A 163 7.42 -12.96 -4.70
N LYS A 164 6.76 -14.06 -4.36
CA LYS A 164 6.73 -15.30 -5.16
C LYS A 164 6.24 -15.05 -6.58
N VAL A 165 5.25 -14.18 -6.76
CA VAL A 165 4.68 -13.90 -8.09
C VAL A 165 5.59 -13.01 -8.96
N LEU A 166 6.66 -12.49 -8.38
CA LEU A 166 7.63 -11.61 -9.05
C LEU A 166 8.96 -12.30 -9.36
N LYS A 167 9.10 -13.55 -8.98
CA LYS A 167 10.33 -14.33 -9.21
C LYS A 167 10.23 -15.25 -10.38
#